data_61489695092630dde325e73c1653135a
#
_entry.id   61489695092630dde325e73c1653135a
#
_cell.length_a   1.000
_cell.length_b   1.000
_cell.length_c   1.000
_cell.angle_alpha   90.00
_cell.angle_beta   90.00
_cell.angle_gamma   90.00
#
_symmetry.space_group_name_H-M   'P 1'
#
loop_
_entity.id
_entity.type
_entity.pdbx_description
1 polymer ?
#
loop_
_entity_poly.entity_id
_entity_poly.type
_entity_poly.pdbx_seq_one_letter_code
_entity_poly.pdbx_strand_id
1 'polypeptide(L)'
;AGTIDIGETVRFGYYAQQGLSFDENAKVIDVVSEIAEQIELGDGRRLSASQFLQHFLFPPQAQHDFVGKLSGGERRRLYLCTVLMRNPNFLVLDEPTNDLDIVTLQVLEEYLQGFGGCLIVVSHDRYFMNKVVDHLLVFEGEGRIRDFPGNYDEYLEWKQLRDAELRTRHDAES
;
A
#
# COMPACT_ATOMS: atom_id res chain seq x y z
N ALA A 1 -11.43 -1.48 21.52
CA ALA A 1 -12.42 -2.00 20.58
C ALA A 1 -13.07 -0.83 19.85
N GLY A 2 -13.07 -0.86 18.54
CA GLY A 2 -13.71 0.12 17.67
C GLY A 2 -14.63 -0.57 16.67
N THR A 3 -15.60 0.15 16.16
CA THR A 3 -16.48 -0.31 15.10
C THR A 3 -16.08 0.40 13.80
N ILE A 4 -15.92 -0.37 12.73
CA ILE A 4 -15.66 0.20 11.41
C ILE A 4 -16.92 0.04 10.57
N ASP A 5 -17.53 1.17 10.20
CA ASP A 5 -18.63 1.22 9.24
C ASP A 5 -18.07 1.48 7.84
N ILE A 6 -18.33 0.55 6.93
CA ILE A 6 -17.94 0.68 5.52
C ILE A 6 -19.18 1.08 4.72
N GLY A 7 -19.15 2.30 4.16
CA GLY A 7 -20.22 2.78 3.30
C GLY A 7 -20.32 2.00 1.97
N GLU A 8 -21.48 2.01 1.33
CA GLU A 8 -21.73 1.29 0.07
C GLU A 8 -20.81 1.73 -1.10
N THR A 9 -20.29 2.95 -1.05
CA THR A 9 -19.38 3.51 -2.07
C THR A 9 -17.92 3.18 -1.81
N VAL A 10 -17.59 2.56 -0.67
CA VAL A 10 -16.20 2.21 -0.31
C VAL A 10 -15.83 0.88 -0.95
N ARG A 11 -14.76 0.91 -1.76
CA ARG A 11 -14.09 -0.27 -2.29
C ARG A 11 -12.81 -0.47 -1.49
N PHE A 12 -12.78 -1.52 -0.70
CA PHE A 12 -11.68 -1.82 0.20
C PHE A 12 -10.64 -2.72 -0.48
N GLY A 13 -9.37 -2.35 -0.37
CA GLY A 13 -8.23 -3.18 -0.78
C GLY A 13 -7.29 -3.40 0.40
N TYR A 14 -6.87 -4.63 0.60
CA TYR A 14 -5.95 -5.01 1.67
C TYR A 14 -4.83 -5.87 1.12
N TYR A 15 -3.60 -5.41 1.28
CA TYR A 15 -2.39 -6.15 0.97
C TYR A 15 -1.66 -6.52 2.25
N ALA A 16 -1.53 -7.83 2.50
CA ALA A 16 -0.77 -8.37 3.62
C ALA A 16 0.02 -9.60 3.18
N GLN A 17 1.02 -9.98 3.97
CA GLN A 17 1.85 -11.16 3.73
C GLN A 17 1.08 -12.49 3.68
N GLN A 18 -0.04 -12.55 4.36
CA GLN A 18 -0.83 -13.78 4.50
C GLN A 18 -2.00 -13.80 3.53
N GLY A 19 -2.34 -14.98 3.04
CA GLY A 19 -3.51 -15.19 2.20
C GLY A 19 -3.23 -15.30 0.71
N LEU A 20 -1.98 -15.53 0.32
CA LEU A 20 -1.59 -15.78 -1.06
C LEU A 20 -2.04 -17.17 -1.49
N SER A 21 -3.24 -17.26 -2.02
CA SER A 21 -3.75 -18.48 -2.64
C SER A 21 -4.20 -18.19 -4.07
N PHE A 22 -3.53 -18.80 -5.02
CA PHE A 22 -3.88 -18.76 -6.43
C PHE A 22 -4.13 -20.16 -6.97
N ASP A 23 -4.95 -20.26 -7.99
CA ASP A 23 -5.00 -21.46 -8.82
C ASP A 23 -3.68 -21.55 -9.61
N GLU A 24 -2.87 -22.54 -9.27
CA GLU A 24 -1.54 -22.74 -9.89
C GLU A 24 -1.61 -23.07 -11.38
N ASN A 25 -2.76 -23.56 -11.86
CA ASN A 25 -3.02 -23.87 -13.26
C ASN A 25 -3.60 -22.69 -14.05
N ALA A 26 -3.89 -21.58 -13.40
CA ALA A 26 -4.31 -20.36 -14.07
C ALA A 26 -3.11 -19.62 -14.68
N LYS A 27 -3.34 -18.92 -15.76
CA LYS A 27 -2.36 -17.98 -16.32
C LYS A 27 -2.38 -16.67 -15.56
N VAL A 28 -1.24 -15.99 -15.49
CA VAL A 28 -1.11 -14.69 -14.82
C VAL A 28 -2.15 -13.70 -15.33
N ILE A 29 -2.30 -13.57 -16.64
CA ILE A 29 -3.27 -12.66 -17.26
C ILE A 29 -4.71 -12.99 -16.85
N ASP A 30 -5.07 -14.26 -16.76
CA ASP A 30 -6.43 -14.69 -16.45
C ASP A 30 -6.78 -14.34 -14.99
N VAL A 31 -5.85 -14.47 -14.05
CA VAL A 31 -6.04 -14.08 -12.64
C VAL A 31 -6.45 -12.61 -12.52
N VAL A 32 -5.81 -11.74 -13.27
CA VAL A 32 -6.09 -10.30 -13.22
C VAL A 32 -7.33 -9.93 -14.04
N SER A 33 -7.51 -10.52 -15.21
CA SER A 33 -8.66 -10.26 -16.10
C SER A 33 -9.99 -10.68 -15.49
N GLU A 34 -10.02 -11.72 -14.68
CA GLU A 34 -11.21 -12.14 -13.93
C GLU A 34 -11.68 -11.09 -12.92
N ILE A 35 -10.77 -10.27 -12.42
CA ILE A 35 -11.09 -9.19 -11.49
C ILE A 35 -11.67 -7.99 -12.25
N ALA A 36 -10.97 -7.54 -13.27
CA ALA A 36 -11.41 -6.46 -14.15
C ALA A 36 -10.65 -6.50 -15.48
N GLU A 37 -11.30 -6.10 -16.54
CA GLU A 37 -10.68 -5.99 -17.86
C GLU A 37 -9.85 -4.70 -18.01
N GLN A 38 -10.21 -3.68 -17.26
CA GLN A 38 -9.57 -2.36 -17.29
C GLN A 38 -9.51 -1.74 -15.89
N ILE A 39 -8.53 -0.89 -15.68
CA ILE A 39 -8.40 -0.04 -14.51
C ILE A 39 -8.22 1.41 -14.94
N GLU A 40 -8.82 2.34 -14.21
CA GLU A 40 -8.58 3.77 -14.33
C GLU A 40 -7.62 4.23 -13.24
N LEU A 41 -6.50 4.81 -13.63
CA LEU A 41 -5.53 5.38 -12.71
C LEU A 41 -5.96 6.76 -12.22
N GLY A 42 -5.36 7.23 -11.13
CA GLY A 42 -5.67 8.52 -10.53
C GLY A 42 -5.49 9.73 -11.45
N ASP A 43 -4.67 9.61 -12.49
CA ASP A 43 -4.47 10.62 -13.53
C ASP A 43 -5.48 10.55 -14.68
N GLY A 44 -6.47 9.67 -14.59
CA GLY A 44 -7.51 9.46 -15.61
C GLY A 44 -7.13 8.50 -16.74
N ARG A 45 -5.91 7.99 -16.78
CA ARG A 45 -5.53 6.97 -17.77
C ARG A 45 -6.23 5.65 -17.52
N ARG A 46 -6.68 5.01 -18.59
CA ARG A 46 -7.25 3.66 -18.55
C ARG A 46 -6.24 2.66 -19.06
N LEU A 47 -5.99 1.62 -18.29
CA LEU A 47 -5.12 0.52 -18.65
C LEU A 47 -5.94 -0.77 -18.73
N SER A 48 -5.67 -1.58 -19.77
CA SER A 48 -6.16 -2.95 -19.79
C SER A 48 -5.44 -3.79 -18.71
N ALA A 49 -5.99 -4.97 -18.40
CA ALA A 49 -5.33 -5.90 -17.48
C ALA A 49 -3.89 -6.22 -17.92
N SER A 50 -3.68 -6.44 -19.22
CA SER A 50 -2.35 -6.71 -19.78
C SER A 50 -1.40 -5.52 -19.64
N GLN A 51 -1.86 -4.30 -19.92
CA GLN A 51 -1.08 -3.09 -19.77
C GLN A 51 -0.71 -2.83 -18.30
N PHE A 52 -1.65 -3.07 -17.39
CA PHE A 52 -1.40 -2.94 -15.95
C PHE A 52 -0.37 -3.94 -15.45
N LEU A 53 -0.47 -5.21 -15.87
CA LEU A 53 0.54 -6.23 -15.56
C LEU A 53 1.92 -5.87 -16.12
N GLN A 54 1.97 -5.33 -17.35
CA GLN A 54 3.22 -4.89 -17.94
C GLN A 54 3.85 -3.74 -17.12
N HIS A 55 3.04 -2.82 -16.64
CA HIS A 55 3.48 -1.74 -15.74
C HIS A 55 4.07 -2.30 -14.45
N PHE A 56 3.49 -3.38 -13.92
CA PHE A 56 4.00 -4.10 -12.74
C PHE A 56 4.97 -5.23 -13.08
N LEU A 57 5.75 -5.08 -14.15
CA LEU A 57 6.90 -5.93 -14.48
C LEU A 57 6.54 -7.37 -14.90
N PHE A 58 5.33 -7.57 -15.42
CA PHE A 58 4.95 -8.77 -16.12
C PHE A 58 4.88 -8.49 -17.63
N PRO A 59 5.97 -8.70 -18.38
CA PRO A 59 5.95 -8.50 -19.81
C PRO A 59 4.98 -9.46 -20.51
N PRO A 60 4.52 -9.18 -21.73
CA PRO A 60 3.49 -10.00 -22.40
C PRO A 60 3.78 -11.50 -22.41
N GLN A 61 5.04 -11.89 -22.57
CA GLN A 61 5.43 -13.30 -22.54
C GLN A 61 5.16 -13.96 -21.18
N ALA A 62 5.49 -13.26 -20.09
CA ALA A 62 5.31 -13.76 -18.73
C ALA A 62 3.83 -13.82 -18.30
N GLN A 63 2.97 -13.02 -18.93
CA GLN A 63 1.54 -13.00 -18.62
C GLN A 63 0.83 -14.30 -18.98
N HIS A 64 1.36 -15.04 -19.93
CA HIS A 64 0.82 -16.32 -20.38
C HIS A 64 1.40 -17.52 -19.64
N ASP A 65 2.33 -17.30 -18.74
CA ASP A 65 2.86 -18.34 -17.87
C ASP A 65 1.84 -18.74 -16.80
N PHE A 66 1.93 -19.97 -16.33
CA PHE A 66 1.12 -20.45 -15.23
C PHE A 66 1.60 -19.88 -13.90
N VAL A 67 0.67 -19.54 -13.04
CA VAL A 67 0.97 -19.02 -11.69
C VAL A 67 1.87 -19.97 -10.89
N GLY A 68 1.69 -21.29 -11.06
CA GLY A 68 2.53 -22.31 -10.42
C GLY A 68 4.02 -22.24 -10.75
N LYS A 69 4.40 -21.58 -11.85
CA LYS A 69 5.79 -21.39 -12.26
C LYS A 69 6.44 -20.14 -11.72
N LEU A 70 5.66 -19.25 -11.10
CA LEU A 70 6.17 -17.99 -10.56
C LEU A 70 7.05 -18.23 -9.33
N SER A 71 8.10 -17.42 -9.18
CA SER A 71 8.85 -17.32 -7.94
C SER A 71 7.99 -16.74 -6.80
N GLY A 72 8.46 -16.86 -5.56
CA GLY A 72 7.77 -16.27 -4.42
C GLY A 72 7.61 -14.76 -4.54
N GLY A 73 8.65 -14.05 -5.01
CA GLY A 73 8.59 -12.60 -5.25
C GLY A 73 7.63 -12.23 -6.36
N GLU A 74 7.61 -12.96 -7.46
CA GLU A 74 6.66 -12.76 -8.55
C GLU A 74 5.21 -13.02 -8.12
N ARG A 75 4.95 -14.02 -7.29
CA ARG A 75 3.63 -14.29 -6.70
C ARG A 75 3.15 -13.14 -5.83
N ARG A 76 4.03 -12.55 -5.02
CA ARG A 76 3.71 -11.39 -4.18
C ARG A 76 3.38 -10.17 -5.02
N ARG A 77 4.14 -9.95 -6.09
CA ARG A 77 3.87 -8.89 -7.05
C ARG A 77 2.53 -9.09 -7.77
N LEU A 78 2.22 -10.32 -8.17
CA LEU A 78 0.91 -10.65 -8.75
C LEU A 78 -0.22 -10.42 -7.75
N TYR A 79 -0.04 -10.79 -6.50
CA TYR A 79 -1.02 -10.53 -5.44
C TYR A 79 -1.28 -9.03 -5.27
N LEU A 80 -0.24 -8.21 -5.27
CA LEU A 80 -0.38 -6.77 -5.26
C LEU A 80 -1.21 -6.29 -6.46
N CYS A 81 -0.93 -6.79 -7.65
CA CYS A 81 -1.71 -6.47 -8.85
C CYS A 81 -3.20 -6.82 -8.68
N THR A 82 -3.52 -7.95 -8.08
CA THR A 82 -4.92 -8.35 -7.83
C THR A 82 -5.62 -7.40 -6.86
N VAL A 83 -4.93 -6.94 -5.84
CA VAL A 83 -5.47 -5.96 -4.88
C VAL A 83 -5.75 -4.62 -5.56
N LEU A 84 -4.79 -4.11 -6.32
CA LEU A 84 -4.91 -2.82 -7.00
C LEU A 84 -5.91 -2.85 -8.17
N MET A 85 -6.00 -3.98 -8.87
CA MET A 85 -6.91 -4.14 -10.01
C MET A 85 -8.39 -4.11 -9.62
N ARG A 86 -8.72 -4.38 -8.36
CA ARG A 86 -10.06 -4.17 -7.78
C ARG A 86 -10.45 -2.70 -7.70
N ASN A 87 -9.55 -1.82 -8.05
CA ASN A 87 -9.72 -0.37 -8.03
C ASN A 87 -10.23 0.14 -6.67
N PRO A 88 -9.51 -0.13 -5.57
CA PRO A 88 -9.93 0.30 -4.25
C PRO A 88 -9.88 1.83 -4.13
N ASN A 89 -10.78 2.39 -3.36
CA ASN A 89 -10.72 3.78 -2.90
C ASN A 89 -10.34 3.88 -1.41
N PHE A 90 -10.22 2.75 -0.75
CA PHE A 90 -9.67 2.60 0.59
C PHE A 90 -8.65 1.46 0.57
N LEU A 91 -7.37 1.80 0.63
CA LEU A 91 -6.28 0.84 0.47
C LEU A 91 -5.45 0.75 1.75
N VAL A 92 -5.27 -0.47 2.23
CA VAL A 92 -4.37 -0.79 3.34
C VAL A 92 -3.20 -1.62 2.82
N LEU A 93 -1.99 -1.13 3.06
CA LEU A 93 -0.74 -1.82 2.74
C LEU A 93 -0.04 -2.18 4.06
N ASP A 94 -0.02 -3.48 4.37
CA ASP A 94 0.60 -3.99 5.58
C ASP A 94 1.99 -4.56 5.27
N GLU A 95 3.03 -3.85 5.71
CA GLU A 95 4.45 -4.17 5.52
C GLU A 95 4.82 -4.52 4.06
N PRO A 96 4.48 -3.65 3.08
CA PRO A 96 4.74 -3.96 1.66
C PRO A 96 6.24 -4.06 1.35
N THR A 97 7.08 -3.35 2.10
CA THR A 97 8.53 -3.32 1.89
C THR A 97 9.23 -4.63 2.29
N ASN A 98 8.59 -5.48 3.10
CA ASN A 98 9.17 -6.75 3.50
C ASN A 98 9.16 -7.80 2.38
N ASP A 99 8.21 -7.70 1.46
CA ASP A 99 7.92 -8.76 0.49
C ASP A 99 8.19 -8.37 -0.95
N LEU A 100 8.17 -7.10 -1.25
CA LEU A 100 8.32 -6.57 -2.59
C LEU A 100 9.78 -6.14 -2.83
N ASP A 101 10.30 -6.43 -4.01
CA ASP A 101 11.61 -5.95 -4.41
C ASP A 101 11.61 -4.42 -4.66
N ILE A 102 12.80 -3.84 -4.75
CA ILE A 102 12.97 -2.39 -4.90
C ILE A 102 12.28 -1.86 -6.16
N VAL A 103 12.36 -2.59 -7.27
CA VAL A 103 11.77 -2.16 -8.54
C VAL A 103 10.25 -2.17 -8.46
N THR A 104 9.68 -3.22 -7.88
CA THR A 104 8.23 -3.29 -7.63
C THR A 104 7.76 -2.18 -6.69
N LEU A 105 8.52 -1.88 -5.64
CA LEU A 105 8.21 -0.76 -4.73
C LEU A 105 8.22 0.58 -5.46
N GLN A 106 9.13 0.82 -6.39
CA GLN A 106 9.15 2.04 -7.19
C GLN A 106 7.88 2.18 -8.04
N VAL A 107 7.44 1.10 -8.66
CA VAL A 107 6.19 1.10 -9.44
C VAL A 107 4.98 1.33 -8.53
N LEU A 108 4.96 0.73 -7.35
CA LEU A 108 3.92 0.96 -6.35
C LEU A 108 3.89 2.41 -5.89
N GLU A 109 5.04 3.01 -5.62
CA GLU A 109 5.15 4.43 -5.26
C GLU A 109 4.55 5.35 -6.33
N GLU A 110 4.84 5.10 -7.61
CA GLU A 110 4.26 5.85 -8.71
C GLU A 110 2.74 5.71 -8.77
N TYR A 111 2.22 4.50 -8.57
CA TYR A 111 0.79 4.26 -8.49
C TYR A 111 0.14 5.05 -7.34
N LEU A 112 0.76 5.04 -6.17
CA LEU A 112 0.24 5.68 -4.96
C LEU A 112 0.28 7.21 -5.03
N GLN A 113 1.21 7.80 -5.78
CA GLN A 113 1.25 9.25 -6.00
C GLN A 113 0.00 9.77 -6.71
N GLY A 114 -0.58 8.98 -7.60
CA GLY A 114 -1.84 9.30 -8.27
C GLY A 114 -3.09 8.77 -7.55
N PHE A 115 -2.93 8.10 -6.42
CA PHE A 115 -4.03 7.48 -5.71
C PHE A 115 -4.90 8.54 -5.02
N GLY A 116 -6.17 8.65 -5.43
CA GLY A 116 -7.11 9.66 -4.95
C GLY A 116 -7.95 9.23 -3.74
N GLY A 117 -7.78 8.00 -3.24
CA GLY A 117 -8.54 7.46 -2.13
C GLY A 117 -7.83 7.60 -0.77
N CYS A 118 -8.35 6.92 0.23
CA CYS A 118 -7.72 6.81 1.54
C CYS A 118 -6.66 5.70 1.51
N LEU A 119 -5.45 6.03 1.97
CA LEU A 119 -4.33 5.11 2.04
C LEU A 119 -3.87 4.96 3.49
N ILE A 120 -3.79 3.71 3.96
CA ILE A 120 -3.17 3.35 5.23
C ILE A 120 -1.97 2.47 4.95
N VAL A 121 -0.81 2.89 5.43
CA VAL A 121 0.44 2.13 5.30
C VAL A 121 0.97 1.76 6.67
N VAL A 122 1.18 0.47 6.89
CA VAL A 122 1.90 -0.05 8.05
C VAL A 122 3.28 -0.48 7.58
N SER A 123 4.32 0.24 7.97
CA SER A 123 5.69 -0.04 7.55
C SER A 123 6.71 0.47 8.56
N HIS A 124 7.84 -0.21 8.63
CA HIS A 124 9.04 0.24 9.34
C HIS A 124 10.05 0.93 8.39
N ASP A 125 9.78 0.93 7.09
CA ASP A 125 10.63 1.56 6.10
C ASP A 125 10.31 3.05 5.99
N ARG A 126 11.22 3.87 6.52
CA ARG A 126 11.10 5.33 6.56
C ARG A 126 11.11 5.96 5.17
N TYR A 127 11.93 5.45 4.27
CA TYR A 127 12.01 5.98 2.90
C TYR A 127 10.71 5.77 2.14
N PHE A 128 10.14 4.59 2.24
CA PHE A 128 8.86 4.29 1.62
C PHE A 128 7.75 5.17 2.20
N MET A 129 7.68 5.29 3.52
CA MET A 129 6.70 6.13 4.21
C MET A 129 6.77 7.58 3.77
N ASN A 130 7.97 8.17 3.68
CA ASN A 130 8.14 9.57 3.27
C ASN A 130 7.69 9.82 1.83
N LYS A 131 7.79 8.84 0.95
CA LYS A 131 7.41 8.99 -0.46
C LYS A 131 5.90 8.88 -0.69
N VAL A 132 5.21 8.10 0.12
CA VAL A 132 3.81 7.75 -0.14
C VAL A 132 2.83 8.37 0.84
N VAL A 133 3.30 8.90 1.96
CA VAL A 133 2.47 9.41 3.06
C VAL A 133 2.79 10.88 3.31
N ASP A 134 1.79 11.74 3.18
CA ASP A 134 1.84 13.17 3.50
C ASP A 134 1.03 13.50 4.77
N HIS A 135 0.38 12.51 5.36
CA HIS A 135 -0.48 12.65 6.51
C HIS A 135 -0.41 11.38 7.38
N LEU A 136 -0.14 11.53 8.66
CA LEU A 136 0.04 10.42 9.59
C LEU A 136 -1.05 10.35 10.64
N LEU A 137 -1.56 9.15 10.88
CA LEU A 137 -2.32 8.84 12.08
C LEU A 137 -1.40 8.11 13.07
N VAL A 138 -1.11 8.74 14.18
CA VAL A 138 -0.20 8.21 15.18
C VAL A 138 -0.97 7.64 16.36
N PHE A 139 -0.76 6.38 16.66
CA PHE A 139 -1.33 5.71 17.83
C PHE A 139 -0.41 5.95 19.03
N GLU A 140 -0.86 6.80 19.97
CA GLU A 140 -0.10 7.17 21.17
C GLU A 140 -0.34 6.22 22.35
N GLY A 141 -1.15 5.19 22.18
CA GLY A 141 -1.57 4.27 23.24
C GLY A 141 -2.85 4.73 23.96
N GLU A 142 -3.38 3.90 24.84
CA GLU A 142 -4.62 4.17 25.59
C GLU A 142 -5.84 4.59 24.73
N GLY A 143 -5.86 4.17 23.46
CA GLY A 143 -6.91 4.53 22.51
C GLY A 143 -6.81 5.95 21.95
N ARG A 144 -5.72 6.65 22.18
CA ARG A 144 -5.49 7.99 21.62
C ARG A 144 -4.89 7.89 20.25
N ILE A 145 -5.47 8.62 19.32
CA ILE A 145 -4.99 8.76 17.95
C ILE A 145 -4.71 10.24 17.72
N ARG A 146 -3.50 10.52 17.26
CA ARG A 146 -3.09 11.86 16.84
C ARG A 146 -3.06 11.93 15.33
N ASP A 147 -3.70 12.92 14.79
CA ASP A 147 -3.61 13.32 13.40
C ASP A 147 -2.42 14.29 13.23
N PHE A 148 -1.48 13.93 12.36
CA PHE A 148 -0.31 14.75 12.08
C PHE A 148 -0.24 15.04 10.57
N PRO A 149 -0.41 16.31 10.17
CA PRO A 149 -0.31 16.73 8.77
C PRO A 149 1.17 16.86 8.37
N GLY A 150 1.75 15.80 7.85
CA GLY A 150 3.13 15.79 7.44
C GLY A 150 3.65 14.39 7.15
N ASN A 151 4.89 14.30 6.70
CA ASN A 151 5.54 13.02 6.48
C ASN A 151 6.16 12.46 7.77
N TYR A 152 6.73 11.28 7.67
CA TYR A 152 7.28 10.59 8.83
C TYR A 152 8.48 11.32 9.45
N ASP A 153 9.36 11.93 8.65
CA ASP A 153 10.51 12.69 9.15
C ASP A 153 10.07 13.95 9.89
N GLU A 154 9.12 14.69 9.37
CA GLU A 154 8.53 15.86 10.02
C GLU A 154 7.87 15.47 11.36
N TYR A 155 7.21 14.32 11.41
CA TYR A 155 6.65 13.79 12.65
C TYR A 155 7.74 13.47 13.67
N LEU A 156 8.86 12.88 13.27
CA LEU A 156 9.96 12.56 14.19
C LEU A 156 10.60 13.83 14.76
N GLU A 157 10.83 14.84 13.94
CA GLU A 157 11.36 16.14 14.38
C GLU A 157 10.41 16.79 15.38
N TRP A 158 9.13 16.86 15.05
CA TRP A 158 8.11 17.40 15.94
C TRP A 158 8.06 16.65 17.28
N LYS A 159 8.13 15.32 17.24
CA LYS A 159 8.11 14.48 18.44
C LYS A 159 9.32 14.76 19.33
N GLN A 160 10.52 14.87 18.77
CA GLN A 160 11.74 15.18 19.52
C GLN A 160 11.65 16.54 20.21
N LEU A 161 11.16 17.56 19.51
CA LEU A 161 10.96 18.91 20.08
C LEU A 161 9.96 18.87 21.24
N ARG A 162 8.85 18.22 21.06
CA ARG A 162 7.82 18.07 22.10
C ARG A 162 8.35 17.35 23.35
N ASP A 163 9.06 16.24 23.15
CA ASP A 163 9.60 15.46 24.27
C ASP A 163 10.69 16.24 25.03
N ALA A 164 11.47 17.08 24.34
CA ALA A 164 12.43 18.00 24.97
C ALA A 164 11.72 19.07 25.79
N GLU A 165 10.66 19.69 25.29
CA GLU A 165 9.86 20.67 26.02
C GLU A 165 9.23 20.08 27.30
N LEU A 166 8.71 18.87 27.23
CA LEU A 166 8.12 18.18 28.36
C LEU A 166 9.14 17.89 29.46
N ARG A 167 10.37 17.50 29.10
CA ARG A 167 11.47 17.31 30.05
C ARG A 167 11.85 18.62 30.74
N THR A 168 11.99 19.71 30.00
CA THR A 168 12.34 21.03 30.52
C THR A 168 11.28 21.53 31.51
N ARG A 169 10.00 21.28 31.23
CA ARG A 169 8.90 21.65 32.16
C ARG A 169 8.96 20.84 33.47
N HIS A 170 9.21 19.54 33.35
CA HIS A 170 9.30 18.66 34.50
C HIS A 170 10.48 19.04 35.43
N ASP A 171 11.61 19.39 34.82
CA ASP A 171 12.80 19.83 35.56
C ASP A 171 12.62 21.22 36.22
N ALA A 172 11.73 22.06 35.66
CA ALA A 172 11.42 23.38 36.21
C ALA A 172 10.40 23.33 37.37
N GLU A 173 9.61 22.27 37.46
CA GLU A 173 8.62 22.05 38.52
C GLU A 173 9.16 21.21 39.69
N SER A 174 10.39 20.69 39.58
CA SER A 174 11.07 19.89 40.60
C SER A 174 12.06 20.73 41.37
#